data_472f09473d67e2254e67c1339f466c89
#
_entry.id   472f09473d67e2254e67c1339f466c89
#
_cell.length_a   1.000
_cell.length_b   1.000
_cell.length_c   1.000
_cell.angle_alpha   90.00
_cell.angle_beta   90.00
_cell.angle_gamma   90.00
#
_symmetry.space_group_name_H-M   'P 1'
#
loop_
_entity.id
_entity.type
_entity.pdbx_description
1 polymer ?
#
loop_
_entity_poly.entity_id
_entity_poly.type
_entity_poly.pdbx_seq_one_letter_code
_entity_poly.pdbx_strand_id
1 'polypeptide(L)'
;MSKFKYQLAKKGKIVCDGCGKKTAVAYIETETGNFVSGAMKCDREQNCSYHKKPEANEPIFTPKHEVIELKTDYIHPSILEKHFLFQNKNNFMQFLRSKYPIEKVKEVESLYFLSDYGRSVIFWQIDQLERIRSGKIMEYNPATGKRVKDENGKSAINWMHKKPFNLKQCLFGLHLSKEYPDKVIGIVESEKTAVIMQINEPR
;
A
#
# COMPACT_ATOMS: atom_id res chain seq x y z
N MET A 1 -3.46 -4.97 33.81
CA MET A 1 -4.35 -3.81 34.05
C MET A 1 -3.63 -2.55 33.62
N SER A 2 -4.23 -1.68 32.80
CA SER A 2 -3.63 -0.41 32.40
C SER A 2 -3.54 0.52 33.62
N LYS A 3 -2.38 1.20 33.76
CA LYS A 3 -2.11 2.11 34.86
C LYS A 3 -2.84 3.46 34.73
N PHE A 4 -3.48 3.71 33.57
CA PHE A 4 -4.13 4.97 33.23
C PHE A 4 -5.58 4.76 32.82
N LYS A 5 -6.48 5.63 33.30
CA LYS A 5 -7.91 5.62 32.96
C LYS A 5 -8.15 5.91 31.47
N TYR A 6 -7.35 6.76 30.87
CA TYR A 6 -7.47 7.20 29.47
C TYR A 6 -6.18 6.92 28.70
N GLN A 7 -6.30 6.61 27.42
CA GLN A 7 -5.19 6.44 26.48
C GLN A 7 -5.56 6.95 25.08
N LEU A 8 -4.58 7.24 24.24
CA LEU A 8 -4.83 7.56 22.83
C LEU A 8 -5.30 6.31 22.07
N ALA A 9 -6.28 6.49 21.18
CA ALA A 9 -6.77 5.40 20.33
C ALA A 9 -5.64 4.88 19.43
N LYS A 10 -5.53 3.56 19.29
CA LYS A 10 -4.49 2.93 18.46
C LYS A 10 -4.73 3.10 16.96
N LYS A 11 -5.96 3.39 16.54
CA LYS A 11 -6.37 3.52 15.13
C LYS A 11 -7.41 4.64 14.99
N GLY A 12 -7.51 5.17 13.77
CA GLY A 12 -8.47 6.22 13.42
C GLY A 12 -7.92 7.62 13.63
N LYS A 13 -7.95 8.43 12.56
CA LYS A 13 -7.64 9.86 12.60
C LYS A 13 -8.93 10.64 12.53
N ILE A 14 -9.05 11.64 13.39
CA ILE A 14 -10.16 12.58 13.45
C ILE A 14 -9.71 13.99 13.02
N VAL A 15 -10.65 14.87 12.76
CA VAL A 15 -10.38 16.27 12.48
C VAL A 15 -9.86 16.93 13.75
N CYS A 16 -8.73 17.63 13.64
CA CYS A 16 -8.13 18.35 14.74
C CYS A 16 -8.83 19.69 14.94
N ASP A 17 -9.29 19.96 16.15
CA ASP A 17 -9.95 21.24 16.49
C ASP A 17 -9.00 22.44 16.35
N GLY A 18 -7.68 22.21 16.49
CA GLY A 18 -6.70 23.30 16.38
C GLY A 18 -6.35 23.69 14.95
N CYS A 19 -6.30 22.75 13.98
CA CYS A 19 -5.87 23.05 12.62
C CYS A 19 -6.85 22.62 11.51
N GLY A 20 -8.00 22.04 11.85
CA GLY A 20 -9.03 21.62 10.91
C GLY A 20 -8.63 20.44 10.00
N LYS A 21 -7.47 19.85 10.19
CA LYS A 21 -6.99 18.72 9.34
C LYS A 21 -7.26 17.38 10.02
N LYS A 22 -7.48 16.32 9.22
CA LYS A 22 -7.71 14.96 9.72
C LYS A 22 -6.40 14.30 10.18
N THR A 23 -5.81 14.85 11.24
CA THR A 23 -4.48 14.47 11.76
C THR A 23 -4.46 14.28 13.28
N ALA A 24 -5.59 14.34 13.96
CA ALA A 24 -5.66 14.13 15.39
C ALA A 24 -6.04 12.69 15.74
N VAL A 25 -5.63 12.25 16.94
CA VAL A 25 -6.02 10.99 17.57
C VAL A 25 -6.85 11.31 18.79
N ALA A 26 -8.02 10.69 18.91
CA ALA A 26 -8.89 10.85 20.08
C ALA A 26 -8.36 10.07 21.28
N TYR A 27 -8.74 10.51 22.48
CA TYR A 27 -8.59 9.70 23.68
C TYR A 27 -9.74 8.70 23.83
N ILE A 28 -9.42 7.52 24.36
CA ILE A 28 -10.38 6.49 24.72
C ILE A 28 -10.23 6.14 26.20
N GLU A 29 -11.33 5.76 26.82
CA GLU A 29 -11.32 5.14 28.15
C GLU A 29 -10.76 3.72 28.04
N THR A 30 -9.78 3.40 28.88
CA THR A 30 -9.01 2.16 28.76
C THR A 30 -9.84 0.89 29.01
N GLU A 31 -10.84 0.98 29.91
CA GLU A 31 -11.66 -0.18 30.29
C GLU A 31 -12.77 -0.45 29.28
N THR A 32 -13.42 0.59 28.77
CA THR A 32 -14.58 0.46 27.87
C THR A 32 -14.21 0.57 26.39
N GLY A 33 -13.06 1.19 26.06
CA GLY A 33 -12.68 1.52 24.71
C GLY A 33 -13.44 2.68 24.08
N ASN A 34 -14.33 3.34 24.83
CA ASN A 34 -15.15 4.45 24.33
C ASN A 34 -14.35 5.73 24.18
N PHE A 35 -14.70 6.52 23.17
CA PHE A 35 -14.05 7.80 22.93
C PHE A 35 -14.48 8.86 23.96
N VAL A 36 -13.51 9.65 24.40
CA VAL A 36 -13.74 10.81 25.26
C VAL A 36 -14.00 12.04 24.38
N SER A 37 -15.17 12.66 24.58
CA SER A 37 -15.58 13.80 23.75
C SER A 37 -14.61 14.97 23.89
N GLY A 38 -14.21 15.56 22.76
CA GLY A 38 -13.35 16.75 22.71
C GLY A 38 -11.90 16.54 23.15
N ALA A 39 -11.52 15.36 23.65
CA ALA A 39 -10.15 15.07 24.08
C ALA A 39 -9.36 14.42 22.92
N MET A 40 -8.30 15.10 22.45
CA MET A 40 -7.50 14.64 21.31
C MET A 40 -6.08 15.20 21.31
N LYS A 41 -5.19 14.52 20.58
CA LYS A 41 -3.82 14.99 20.31
C LYS A 41 -3.59 15.04 18.79
N CYS A 42 -3.10 16.16 18.29
CA CYS A 42 -2.73 16.31 16.88
C CYS A 42 -1.32 15.73 16.65
N ASP A 43 -1.16 14.93 15.59
CA ASP A 43 0.15 14.36 15.22
C ASP A 43 1.11 15.39 14.61
N ARG A 44 0.61 16.56 14.25
CA ARG A 44 1.42 17.64 13.69
C ARG A 44 2.07 18.47 14.81
N GLU A 45 2.89 17.84 15.62
CA GLU A 45 3.47 18.44 16.84
C GLU A 45 4.21 19.76 16.57
N GLN A 46 5.00 19.83 15.49
CA GLN A 46 5.77 21.03 15.14
C GLN A 46 4.93 22.16 14.54
N ASN A 47 3.76 21.86 13.95
CA ASN A 47 2.98 22.86 13.18
C ASN A 47 1.62 23.20 13.79
N CYS A 48 1.11 22.38 14.71
CA CYS A 48 -0.21 22.60 15.33
C CYS A 48 -0.14 22.51 16.84
N SER A 49 0.55 21.52 17.38
CA SER A 49 0.74 21.27 18.82
C SER A 49 -0.55 21.13 19.62
N TYR A 50 -1.72 21.02 18.95
CA TYR A 50 -3.00 20.92 19.66
C TYR A 50 -3.07 19.61 20.44
N HIS A 51 -3.24 19.72 21.75
CA HIS A 51 -3.36 18.58 22.65
C HIS A 51 -4.30 18.93 23.80
N LYS A 52 -5.53 18.44 23.72
CA LYS A 52 -6.50 18.51 24.81
C LYS A 52 -6.59 17.16 25.50
N LYS A 53 -6.18 17.10 26.76
CA LYS A 53 -6.27 15.89 27.60
C LYS A 53 -7.68 15.71 28.15
N PRO A 54 -8.15 14.47 28.42
CA PRO A 54 -9.42 14.20 29.09
C PRO A 54 -9.44 14.82 30.51
N GLU A 55 -10.56 15.45 30.86
CA GLU A 55 -10.85 15.85 32.22
C GLU A 55 -11.61 14.74 32.97
N ALA A 56 -11.57 14.74 34.29
CA ALA A 56 -12.11 13.65 35.09
C ALA A 56 -13.62 13.36 34.86
N ASN A 57 -14.38 14.36 34.41
CA ASN A 57 -15.83 14.32 34.22
C ASN A 57 -16.27 14.54 32.75
N GLU A 58 -15.38 14.42 31.77
CA GLU A 58 -15.80 14.57 30.37
C GLU A 58 -16.74 13.44 29.94
N PRO A 59 -17.80 13.75 29.16
CA PRO A 59 -18.74 12.74 28.71
C PRO A 59 -18.07 11.73 27.77
N ILE A 60 -18.34 10.45 28.01
CA ILE A 60 -17.90 9.37 27.16
C ILE A 60 -18.81 9.36 25.92
N PHE A 61 -18.23 9.48 24.74
CA PHE A 61 -18.94 9.43 23.47
C PHE A 61 -18.69 8.09 22.78
N THR A 62 -19.75 7.35 22.56
CA THR A 62 -19.73 6.18 21.67
C THR A 62 -20.07 6.63 20.26
N PRO A 63 -19.10 6.75 19.32
CA PRO A 63 -19.46 7.00 17.93
C PRO A 63 -20.24 5.77 17.42
N LYS A 64 -21.46 5.99 16.98
CA LYS A 64 -22.16 5.01 16.14
C LYS A 64 -21.40 4.99 14.79
N HIS A 65 -20.33 4.23 14.73
CA HIS A 65 -19.76 3.83 13.45
C HIS A 65 -20.66 2.73 12.89
N GLU A 66 -21.60 3.11 12.06
CA GLU A 66 -22.09 2.19 11.05
C GLU A 66 -20.88 1.90 10.16
N VAL A 67 -20.28 0.75 10.36
CA VAL A 67 -19.27 0.23 9.43
C VAL A 67 -20.02 -0.17 8.18
N ILE A 68 -20.21 0.79 7.26
CA ILE A 68 -20.65 0.47 5.91
C ILE A 68 -19.49 -0.30 5.29
N GLU A 69 -19.60 -1.63 5.27
CA GLU A 69 -18.67 -2.47 4.51
C GLU A 69 -18.88 -2.19 3.02
N LEU A 70 -18.08 -1.28 2.49
CA LEU A 70 -18.05 -1.01 1.07
C LEU A 70 -17.54 -2.26 0.34
N LYS A 71 -18.30 -2.73 -0.63
CA LYS A 71 -17.89 -3.84 -1.51
C LYS A 71 -16.54 -3.48 -2.16
N THR A 72 -15.58 -4.40 -2.06
CA THR A 72 -14.27 -4.21 -2.68
C THR A 72 -14.38 -4.23 -4.19
N ASP A 73 -13.77 -3.25 -4.85
CA ASP A 73 -13.66 -3.20 -6.31
C ASP A 73 -12.43 -3.98 -6.79
N TYR A 74 -12.51 -4.46 -8.03
CA TYR A 74 -11.47 -5.22 -8.71
C TYR A 74 -11.27 -4.68 -10.12
N ILE A 75 -10.04 -4.78 -10.61
CA ILE A 75 -9.74 -4.52 -12.01
C ILE A 75 -10.14 -5.75 -12.83
N HIS A 76 -10.83 -5.55 -13.95
CA HIS A 76 -11.21 -6.65 -14.83
C HIS A 76 -9.97 -7.27 -15.48
N PRO A 77 -9.87 -8.62 -15.58
CA PRO A 77 -8.69 -9.32 -16.14
C PRO A 77 -8.27 -8.84 -17.52
N SER A 78 -9.20 -8.48 -18.39
CA SER A 78 -8.91 -7.95 -19.73
C SER A 78 -8.02 -6.70 -19.74
N ILE A 79 -7.98 -5.95 -18.62
CA ILE A 79 -7.08 -4.79 -18.48
C ILE A 79 -5.64 -5.27 -18.31
N LEU A 80 -5.41 -6.33 -17.51
CA LEU A 80 -4.09 -6.95 -17.40
C LEU A 80 -3.67 -7.54 -18.74
N GLU A 81 -4.53 -8.32 -19.40
CA GLU A 81 -4.27 -8.95 -20.70
C GLU A 81 -3.88 -7.91 -21.76
N LYS A 82 -4.54 -6.75 -21.78
CA LYS A 82 -4.21 -5.65 -22.70
C LYS A 82 -2.80 -5.09 -22.49
N HIS A 83 -2.31 -5.09 -21.27
CA HIS A 83 -1.02 -4.51 -20.91
C HIS A 83 0.10 -5.54 -20.82
N PHE A 84 -0.22 -6.83 -20.62
CA PHE A 84 0.75 -7.90 -20.56
C PHE A 84 1.06 -8.41 -21.96
N LEU A 85 2.12 -7.87 -22.54
CA LEU A 85 2.64 -8.30 -23.83
C LEU A 85 3.93 -9.08 -23.56
N PHE A 86 4.03 -10.29 -24.09
CA PHE A 86 5.29 -11.04 -24.02
C PHE A 86 6.41 -10.17 -24.63
N GLN A 87 7.55 -10.08 -23.93
CA GLN A 87 8.67 -9.19 -24.26
C GLN A 87 8.38 -7.69 -24.04
N ASN A 88 7.83 -7.38 -22.87
CA ASN A 88 7.61 -5.99 -22.45
C ASN A 88 8.87 -5.14 -22.59
N LYS A 89 8.68 -3.89 -23.03
CA LYS A 89 9.77 -2.96 -23.43
C LYS A 89 9.97 -1.80 -22.45
N ASN A 90 9.24 -1.82 -21.31
CA ASN A 90 9.41 -0.77 -20.30
C ASN A 90 10.85 -0.69 -19.78
N ASN A 91 11.21 0.45 -19.21
CA ASN A 91 12.56 0.72 -18.73
C ASN A 91 13.04 -0.27 -17.65
N PHE A 92 12.15 -0.79 -16.82
CA PHE A 92 12.51 -1.78 -15.80
C PHE A 92 12.90 -3.13 -16.44
N MET A 93 12.16 -3.57 -17.45
CA MET A 93 12.50 -4.79 -18.20
C MET A 93 13.80 -4.64 -18.98
N GLN A 94 14.08 -3.45 -19.54
CA GLN A 94 15.38 -3.17 -20.14
C GLN A 94 16.52 -3.28 -19.14
N PHE A 95 16.34 -2.70 -17.94
CA PHE A 95 17.31 -2.85 -16.85
C PHE A 95 17.54 -4.31 -16.47
N LEU A 96 16.49 -5.11 -16.28
CA LEU A 96 16.63 -6.51 -15.94
C LEU A 96 17.40 -7.29 -17.02
N ARG A 97 17.04 -7.10 -18.28
CA ARG A 97 17.73 -7.77 -19.42
C ARG A 97 19.20 -7.37 -19.56
N SER A 98 19.58 -6.17 -19.11
CA SER A 98 20.98 -5.73 -19.12
C SER A 98 21.83 -6.33 -17.98
N LYS A 99 21.19 -6.93 -16.95
CA LYS A 99 21.87 -7.40 -15.72
C LYS A 99 21.75 -8.88 -15.48
N TYR A 100 20.74 -9.54 -16.04
CA TYR A 100 20.40 -10.92 -15.73
C TYR A 100 20.19 -11.77 -16.98
N PRO A 101 20.39 -13.09 -16.89
CA PRO A 101 20.13 -14.02 -18.00
C PRO A 101 18.69 -13.90 -18.50
N ILE A 102 18.53 -13.86 -19.81
CA ILE A 102 17.24 -13.59 -20.46
C ILE A 102 16.15 -14.58 -20.05
N GLU A 103 16.50 -15.85 -19.83
CA GLU A 103 15.52 -16.86 -19.44
C GLU A 103 14.95 -16.60 -18.04
N LYS A 104 15.78 -16.20 -17.09
CA LYS A 104 15.33 -15.80 -15.75
C LYS A 104 14.46 -14.53 -15.77
N VAL A 105 14.78 -13.60 -16.69
CA VAL A 105 13.97 -12.39 -16.86
C VAL A 105 12.61 -12.72 -17.44
N LYS A 106 12.52 -13.62 -18.42
CA LYS A 106 11.24 -14.10 -18.96
C LYS A 106 10.41 -14.83 -17.91
N GLU A 107 11.05 -15.64 -17.06
CA GLU A 107 10.39 -16.34 -15.97
C GLU A 107 9.70 -15.35 -15.02
N VAL A 108 10.40 -14.34 -14.49
CA VAL A 108 9.80 -13.35 -13.58
C VAL A 108 8.82 -12.43 -14.28
N GLU A 109 9.01 -12.14 -15.58
CA GLU A 109 8.06 -11.39 -16.39
C GLU A 109 6.69 -12.09 -16.41
N SER A 110 6.68 -13.40 -16.65
CA SER A 110 5.47 -14.22 -16.65
C SER A 110 4.92 -14.43 -15.25
N LEU A 111 5.77 -14.79 -14.30
CA LEU A 111 5.39 -15.12 -12.92
C LEU A 111 4.66 -13.97 -12.21
N TYR A 112 5.11 -12.74 -12.43
CA TYR A 112 4.54 -11.54 -11.82
C TYR A 112 3.67 -10.71 -12.76
N PHE A 113 3.42 -11.18 -14.00
CA PHE A 113 2.69 -10.45 -15.03
C PHE A 113 3.21 -9.02 -15.24
N LEU A 114 4.55 -8.85 -15.23
CA LEU A 114 5.15 -7.52 -15.38
C LEU A 114 4.74 -6.92 -16.73
N SER A 115 4.03 -5.80 -16.70
CA SER A 115 3.36 -5.25 -17.87
C SER A 115 3.85 -3.85 -18.23
N ASP A 116 3.61 -3.43 -19.47
CA ASP A 116 3.98 -2.11 -19.96
C ASP A 116 2.90 -1.06 -19.70
N TYR A 117 3.34 0.12 -19.25
CA TYR A 117 2.60 1.36 -19.32
C TYR A 117 3.51 2.45 -19.89
N GLY A 118 3.65 2.47 -21.20
CA GLY A 118 4.68 3.25 -21.88
C GLY A 118 6.08 2.84 -21.42
N ARG A 119 6.85 3.76 -20.85
CA ARG A 119 8.19 3.47 -20.29
C ARG A 119 8.16 2.92 -18.88
N SER A 120 7.01 3.00 -18.21
CA SER A 120 6.81 2.51 -16.84
C SER A 120 6.42 1.04 -16.82
N VAL A 121 6.74 0.34 -15.74
CA VAL A 121 6.26 -1.00 -15.44
C VAL A 121 5.00 -0.94 -14.60
N ILE A 122 4.07 -1.88 -14.82
CA ILE A 122 2.93 -2.13 -13.94
C ILE A 122 3.27 -3.33 -13.06
N PHE A 123 3.19 -3.12 -11.74
CA PHE A 123 3.24 -4.18 -10.73
C PHE A 123 1.81 -4.50 -10.28
N TRP A 124 1.27 -5.61 -10.73
CA TRP A 124 -0.09 -6.01 -10.42
C TRP A 124 -0.23 -6.57 -9.00
N GLN A 125 -1.21 -6.11 -8.27
CA GLN A 125 -1.61 -6.64 -6.97
C GLN A 125 -2.72 -7.67 -7.19
N ILE A 126 -2.36 -8.94 -7.23
CA ILE A 126 -3.26 -10.06 -7.47
C ILE A 126 -3.37 -10.86 -6.16
N ASP A 127 -4.59 -11.13 -5.71
CA ASP A 127 -4.83 -11.87 -4.48
C ASP A 127 -4.82 -13.39 -4.70
N GLN A 128 -4.92 -14.16 -3.62
CA GLN A 128 -4.93 -15.63 -3.66
C GLN A 128 -6.13 -16.24 -4.40
N LEU A 129 -7.16 -15.45 -4.71
CA LEU A 129 -8.31 -15.84 -5.53
C LEU A 129 -8.17 -15.33 -6.97
N GLU A 130 -6.96 -14.97 -7.39
CA GLU A 130 -6.62 -14.48 -8.74
C GLU A 130 -7.34 -13.18 -9.14
N ARG A 131 -7.89 -12.46 -8.16
CA ARG A 131 -8.57 -11.18 -8.41
C ARG A 131 -7.56 -10.05 -8.40
N ILE A 132 -7.63 -9.18 -9.39
CA ILE A 132 -6.73 -8.04 -9.52
C ILE A 132 -7.24 -6.89 -8.67
N ARG A 133 -6.54 -6.63 -7.56
CA ARG A 133 -6.86 -5.54 -6.62
C ARG A 133 -6.50 -4.19 -7.17
N SER A 134 -5.33 -4.08 -7.79
CA SER A 134 -4.82 -2.87 -8.43
C SER A 134 -3.58 -3.18 -9.25
N GLY A 135 -3.01 -2.16 -9.90
CA GLY A 135 -1.69 -2.18 -10.52
C GLY A 135 -0.96 -0.89 -10.17
N LYS A 136 0.25 -1.01 -9.63
CA LYS A 136 1.12 0.13 -9.30
C LYS A 136 2.03 0.42 -10.48
N ILE A 137 1.97 1.65 -10.98
CA ILE A 137 2.74 2.10 -12.15
C ILE A 137 3.96 2.86 -11.65
N MET A 138 5.15 2.43 -12.10
CA MET A 138 6.42 3.06 -11.71
C MET A 138 7.40 3.11 -12.86
N GLU A 139 8.14 4.21 -12.97
CA GLU A 139 9.21 4.36 -13.94
C GLU A 139 10.58 4.19 -13.27
N TYR A 140 11.47 3.50 -13.98
CA TYR A 140 12.86 3.27 -13.57
C TYR A 140 13.83 3.75 -14.66
N ASN A 141 15.02 4.11 -14.25
CA ASN A 141 16.11 4.36 -15.18
C ASN A 141 16.62 3.02 -15.76
N PRO A 142 16.67 2.83 -17.09
CA PRO A 142 17.01 1.54 -17.68
C PRO A 142 18.48 1.14 -17.51
N ALA A 143 19.37 2.10 -17.26
CA ALA A 143 20.79 1.80 -17.02
C ALA A 143 21.10 1.44 -15.56
N THR A 144 20.44 2.13 -14.61
CA THR A 144 20.78 2.02 -13.18
C THR A 144 19.76 1.24 -12.35
N GLY A 145 18.53 1.03 -12.88
CA GLY A 145 17.43 0.44 -12.15
C GLY A 145 16.93 1.30 -10.96
N LYS A 146 17.36 2.56 -10.86
CA LYS A 146 16.85 3.49 -9.84
C LYS A 146 15.50 4.05 -10.27
N ARG A 147 14.64 4.35 -9.29
CA ARG A 147 13.36 5.05 -9.58
C ARG A 147 13.62 6.39 -10.21
N VAL A 148 12.87 6.71 -11.26
CA VAL A 148 12.86 8.06 -11.83
C VAL A 148 12.21 9.00 -10.80
N LYS A 149 12.85 10.15 -10.59
CA LYS A 149 12.38 11.19 -9.68
C LYS A 149 12.20 12.49 -10.45
N ASP A 150 11.23 13.28 -10.02
CA ASP A 150 11.06 14.65 -10.51
C ASP A 150 12.16 15.59 -9.98
N GLU A 151 12.11 16.85 -10.38
CA GLU A 151 13.03 17.92 -9.94
C GLU A 151 13.05 18.15 -8.43
N ASN A 152 11.97 17.76 -7.73
CA ASN A 152 11.86 17.83 -6.28
C ASN A 152 12.32 16.54 -5.57
N GLY A 153 12.88 15.59 -6.31
CA GLY A 153 13.34 14.31 -5.78
C GLY A 153 12.23 13.31 -5.45
N LYS A 154 10.98 13.57 -5.85
CA LYS A 154 9.82 12.72 -5.61
C LYS A 154 9.60 11.74 -6.76
N SER A 155 9.44 10.45 -6.45
CA SER A 155 9.08 9.46 -7.46
C SER A 155 7.60 9.57 -7.82
N ALA A 156 7.29 9.64 -9.12
CA ALA A 156 5.92 9.54 -9.59
C ALA A 156 5.41 8.10 -9.41
N ILE A 157 4.34 7.94 -8.64
CA ILE A 157 3.63 6.67 -8.46
C ILE A 157 2.21 6.89 -8.95
N ASN A 158 1.80 6.08 -9.94
CA ASN A 158 0.45 6.06 -10.46
C ASN A 158 -0.20 4.68 -10.22
N TRP A 159 -1.51 4.61 -10.44
CA TRP A 159 -2.30 3.42 -10.21
C TRP A 159 -3.19 3.12 -11.41
N MET A 160 -3.40 1.85 -11.70
CA MET A 160 -4.29 1.41 -12.77
C MET A 160 -5.78 1.65 -12.48
N HIS A 161 -6.17 1.68 -11.21
CA HIS A 161 -7.54 2.02 -10.83
C HIS A 161 -7.76 3.54 -10.86
N LYS A 162 -8.97 3.96 -11.27
CA LYS A 162 -9.42 5.36 -11.25
C LYS A 162 -10.46 5.55 -10.16
N LYS A 163 -10.47 6.71 -9.52
CA LYS A 163 -11.51 7.06 -8.53
C LYS A 163 -12.87 7.35 -9.22
N PRO A 164 -14.01 6.98 -8.60
CA PRO A 164 -14.13 6.26 -7.33
C PRO A 164 -13.74 4.78 -7.46
N PHE A 165 -13.01 4.24 -6.49
CA PHE A 165 -12.59 2.84 -6.43
C PHE A 165 -12.37 2.43 -4.97
N ASN A 166 -13.11 1.44 -4.49
CA ASN A 166 -12.97 0.93 -3.12
C ASN A 166 -11.84 -0.10 -3.06
N LEU A 167 -10.62 0.41 -2.94
CA LEU A 167 -9.41 -0.37 -2.93
C LEU A 167 -9.20 -1.12 -1.60
N LYS A 168 -9.10 -2.44 -1.68
CA LYS A 168 -8.52 -3.27 -0.61
C LYS A 168 -7.21 -3.87 -1.11
N GLN A 169 -6.10 -3.24 -0.79
CA GLN A 169 -4.77 -3.66 -1.26
C GLN A 169 -4.40 -5.07 -0.77
N CYS A 170 -3.58 -5.75 -1.56
CA CYS A 170 -2.87 -6.96 -1.16
C CYS A 170 -1.37 -6.83 -1.48
N LEU A 171 -0.56 -7.74 -0.98
CA LEU A 171 0.86 -7.78 -1.29
C LEU A 171 1.09 -8.13 -2.77
N PHE A 172 2.11 -7.53 -3.36
CA PHE A 172 2.62 -7.92 -4.67
C PHE A 172 3.16 -9.36 -4.60
N GLY A 173 2.79 -10.19 -5.56
CA GLY A 173 3.17 -11.60 -5.58
C GLY A 173 2.32 -12.51 -4.67
N LEU A 174 1.26 -12.00 -4.01
CA LEU A 174 0.44 -12.82 -3.11
C LEU A 174 -0.22 -14.02 -3.80
N HIS A 175 -0.56 -13.93 -5.08
CA HIS A 175 -1.11 -15.05 -5.87
C HIS A 175 -0.17 -16.27 -5.89
N LEU A 176 1.15 -16.05 -5.87
CA LEU A 176 2.15 -17.11 -5.88
C LEU A 176 2.12 -18.00 -4.63
N SER A 177 1.67 -17.47 -3.50
CA SER A 177 1.56 -18.25 -2.26
C SER A 177 0.56 -19.39 -2.34
N LYS A 178 -0.41 -19.32 -3.27
CA LYS A 178 -1.35 -20.40 -3.54
C LYS A 178 -0.73 -21.48 -4.45
N GLU A 179 0.07 -21.05 -5.43
CA GLU A 179 0.73 -21.97 -6.37
C GLU A 179 1.87 -22.77 -5.71
N TYR A 180 2.51 -22.18 -4.70
CA TYR A 180 3.66 -22.75 -4.01
C TYR A 180 3.44 -22.79 -2.49
N PRO A 181 2.47 -23.57 -1.98
CA PRO A 181 2.07 -23.54 -0.57
C PRO A 181 3.16 -24.01 0.40
N ASP A 182 4.06 -24.87 -0.06
CA ASP A 182 5.13 -25.47 0.75
C ASP A 182 6.44 -24.69 0.71
N LYS A 183 6.50 -23.60 -0.07
CA LYS A 183 7.71 -22.79 -0.17
C LYS A 183 7.77 -21.70 0.91
N VAL A 184 9.00 -21.41 1.33
CA VAL A 184 9.26 -20.29 2.27
C VAL A 184 8.91 -18.96 1.61
N ILE A 185 8.14 -18.12 2.29
CA ILE A 185 7.75 -16.81 1.79
C ILE A 185 8.74 -15.76 2.29
N GLY A 186 9.40 -15.07 1.37
CA GLY A 186 10.20 -13.89 1.64
C GLY A 186 9.35 -12.62 1.55
N ILE A 187 9.40 -11.77 2.59
CA ILE A 187 8.73 -10.46 2.60
C ILE A 187 9.77 -9.37 2.40
N VAL A 188 9.56 -8.49 1.43
CA VAL A 188 10.47 -7.39 1.08
C VAL A 188 9.72 -6.05 0.98
N GLU A 189 10.44 -4.94 1.06
CA GLU A 189 9.83 -3.59 1.08
C GLU A 189 9.31 -3.11 -0.28
N SER A 190 9.77 -3.67 -1.40
CA SER A 190 9.38 -3.18 -2.73
C SER A 190 9.18 -4.28 -3.75
N GLU A 191 8.30 -4.00 -4.71
CA GLU A 191 8.00 -4.88 -5.84
C GLU A 191 9.25 -5.19 -6.67
N LYS A 192 10.11 -4.18 -6.90
CA LYS A 192 11.40 -4.37 -7.59
C LYS A 192 12.29 -5.35 -6.85
N THR A 193 12.37 -5.24 -5.52
CA THR A 193 13.18 -6.15 -4.70
C THR A 193 12.66 -7.57 -4.78
N ALA A 194 11.34 -7.76 -4.75
CA ALA A 194 10.72 -9.09 -4.91
C ALA A 194 11.12 -9.74 -6.24
N VAL A 195 11.00 -9.01 -7.34
CA VAL A 195 11.40 -9.49 -8.68
C VAL A 195 12.89 -9.84 -8.74
N ILE A 196 13.76 -8.98 -8.22
CA ILE A 196 15.22 -9.21 -8.24
C ILE A 196 15.61 -10.41 -7.35
N MET A 197 14.97 -10.57 -6.20
CA MET A 197 15.22 -11.73 -5.34
C MET A 197 14.77 -13.02 -6.01
N GLN A 198 13.63 -13.05 -6.68
CA GLN A 198 13.17 -14.21 -7.44
C GLN A 198 14.15 -14.61 -8.56
N ILE A 199 14.79 -13.64 -9.22
CA ILE A 199 15.82 -13.91 -10.24
C ILE A 199 17.06 -14.57 -9.62
N ASN A 200 17.51 -14.11 -8.47
CA ASN A 200 18.76 -14.57 -7.85
C ASN A 200 18.57 -15.84 -7.02
N GLU A 201 17.43 -15.97 -6.36
CA GLU A 201 17.09 -17.10 -5.50
C GLU A 201 15.69 -17.64 -5.87
N PRO A 202 15.56 -18.34 -7.00
CA PRO A 202 14.31 -18.95 -7.39
C PRO A 202 13.94 -20.06 -6.38
N ARG A 203 12.87 -19.85 -5.66
CA ARG A 203 12.38 -20.78 -4.62
C ARG A 203 11.08 -21.43 -5.05
#